data_3e42b53756c7ca8972507391712da5ab
#
_entry.id   3e42b53756c7ca8972507391712da5ab
#
_cell.length_a   1.000
_cell.length_b   1.000
_cell.length_c   1.000
_cell.angle_alpha   90.00
_cell.angle_beta   90.00
_cell.angle_gamma   90.00
#
_symmetry.space_group_name_H-M   'P 1'
#
loop_
_entity.id
_entity.type
_entity.pdbx_description
1 polymer ?
#
loop_
_entity_poly.entity_id
_entity_poly.type
_entity_poly.pdbx_seq_one_letter_code
_entity_poly.pdbx_strand_id
1 'polypeptide(L)'
;MRQYQKPFALLAFALTAVFSLNAQAQSADNGRFLSLAPPSGLPIIPVMEGWIANPDGTASFSFGFINRNDVPVDIPVGSANYIEPAKYTGMQPTHFPAGRSTGMFTVTVPADEASDDIWWYIKTGSEEALKVPGRYGIGAYELDFILPRPQGAMQPFAGFGEDGQRTAGLFSQMGEHQGTVTVGEPVVLTVNVEDISERDTADPRFLEPIAIGVEFSKYQGPGMVEFEHHESTAIPENPYKEGDRRFRFFREITPGQVKVEGGSGLAKTIATFSEPGEYMIHTKIDNFAGPDSSNGDQCCWTNIVQKVTVSQ
;
A
#
# COMPACT_ATOMS: atom_id res chain seq x y z
N MET A 1 81.85 -46.87 -4.76
CA MET A 1 80.47 -46.92 -4.25
C MET A 1 79.87 -45.56 -4.30
N ARG A 2 78.98 -45.27 -5.27
CA ARG A 2 78.24 -44.00 -5.38
C ARG A 2 76.85 -44.22 -4.86
N GLN A 3 76.44 -43.44 -3.81
CA GLN A 3 75.09 -43.43 -3.29
C GLN A 3 74.26 -42.46 -4.12
N TYR A 4 73.17 -42.96 -4.59
CA TYR A 4 72.04 -42.15 -5.23
C TYR A 4 71.21 -41.60 -4.11
N GLN A 5 71.16 -40.29 -3.95
CA GLN A 5 70.11 -39.61 -3.19
C GLN A 5 68.93 -39.25 -4.12
N LYS A 6 67.75 -39.65 -3.73
CA LYS A 6 66.53 -39.51 -4.45
C LYS A 6 65.91 -38.12 -4.25
N PRO A 7 65.25 -37.51 -5.27
CA PRO A 7 64.53 -36.29 -5.11
C PRO A 7 63.09 -36.62 -4.66
N PHE A 8 62.84 -36.60 -3.33
CA PHE A 8 61.48 -36.76 -2.75
C PHE A 8 60.88 -35.45 -2.21
N ALA A 9 61.57 -34.33 -2.35
CA ALA A 9 61.16 -33.07 -1.70
C ALA A 9 60.34 -32.14 -2.60
N LEU A 10 60.18 -32.43 -3.88
CA LEU A 10 59.46 -31.52 -4.82
C LEU A 10 58.01 -31.89 -5.07
N LEU A 11 57.53 -33.06 -4.64
CA LEU A 11 56.12 -33.45 -4.83
C LEU A 11 55.19 -33.01 -3.67
N ALA A 12 55.76 -32.71 -2.51
CA ALA A 12 54.96 -32.28 -1.34
C ALA A 12 54.54 -30.81 -1.40
N PHE A 13 55.23 -29.96 -2.17
CA PHE A 13 54.91 -28.53 -2.29
C PHE A 13 53.85 -28.23 -3.33
N ALA A 14 53.60 -29.09 -4.29
CA ALA A 14 52.58 -28.93 -5.31
C ALA A 14 51.18 -29.33 -4.83
N LEU A 15 51.06 -30.21 -3.83
CA LEU A 15 49.76 -30.64 -3.27
C LEU A 15 49.18 -29.65 -2.26
N THR A 16 50.01 -28.83 -1.62
CA THR A 16 49.51 -27.81 -0.67
C THR A 16 49.01 -26.56 -1.34
N ALA A 17 49.41 -26.27 -2.59
CA ALA A 17 48.93 -25.10 -3.34
C ALA A 17 47.52 -25.29 -3.97
N VAL A 18 47.08 -26.54 -4.14
CA VAL A 18 45.74 -26.81 -4.75
C VAL A 18 44.64 -26.79 -3.69
N PHE A 19 44.94 -26.99 -2.41
CA PHE A 19 43.93 -26.92 -1.34
C PHE A 19 43.64 -25.52 -0.82
N SER A 20 44.46 -24.53 -1.13
CA SER A 20 44.23 -23.15 -0.69
C SER A 20 43.37 -22.31 -1.61
N LEU A 21 43.01 -22.82 -2.80
CA LEU A 21 42.15 -22.10 -3.75
C LEU A 21 40.65 -22.36 -3.58
N ASN A 22 40.26 -23.34 -2.77
CA ASN A 22 38.86 -23.64 -2.51
C ASN A 22 38.30 -23.05 -1.22
N ALA A 23 39.09 -22.36 -0.42
CA ALA A 23 38.65 -21.78 0.85
C ALA A 23 38.08 -20.35 0.73
N GLN A 24 38.13 -19.73 -0.45
CA GLN A 24 37.61 -18.37 -0.65
C GLN A 24 36.20 -18.30 -1.19
N ALA A 25 35.57 -19.41 -1.55
CA ALA A 25 34.23 -19.41 -2.08
C ALA A 25 33.12 -19.52 -1.03
N GLN A 26 33.46 -19.75 0.23
CA GLN A 26 32.45 -19.92 1.30
C GLN A 26 32.24 -18.70 2.20
N SER A 27 33.01 -17.63 2.07
CA SER A 27 32.84 -16.47 2.96
C SER A 27 31.84 -15.43 2.45
N ALA A 28 31.39 -15.56 1.21
CA ALA A 28 30.41 -14.60 0.64
C ALA A 28 28.97 -14.87 1.08
N ASP A 29 28.63 -16.09 1.50
CA ASP A 29 27.25 -16.45 1.83
C ASP A 29 26.90 -16.25 3.33
N ASN A 30 27.90 -16.25 4.22
CA ASN A 30 27.65 -16.00 5.64
C ASN A 30 27.48 -14.51 5.98
N GLY A 31 27.83 -13.59 5.09
CA GLY A 31 27.56 -12.17 5.25
C GLY A 31 26.07 -11.81 5.06
N ARG A 32 25.31 -12.67 4.41
CA ARG A 32 23.87 -12.43 4.11
C ARG A 32 22.98 -12.47 5.36
N PHE A 33 23.37 -13.16 6.42
CA PHE A 33 22.56 -13.18 7.64
C PHE A 33 22.55 -11.84 8.39
N LEU A 34 23.49 -10.95 8.11
CA LEU A 34 23.57 -9.62 8.69
C LEU A 34 23.22 -8.51 7.68
N SER A 35 23.13 -8.84 6.39
CA SER A 35 22.64 -7.91 5.37
C SER A 35 21.13 -8.02 5.31
N LEU A 36 20.44 -7.03 5.86
CA LEU A 36 18.98 -6.96 5.89
C LEU A 36 18.35 -6.70 4.51
N ALA A 37 19.15 -6.29 3.53
CA ALA A 37 18.69 -6.04 2.17
C ALA A 37 19.58 -6.72 1.15
N PRO A 38 19.05 -7.57 0.24
CA PRO A 38 19.78 -8.05 -0.92
C PRO A 38 20.14 -6.88 -1.85
N PRO A 39 21.14 -7.02 -2.73
CA PRO A 39 21.55 -5.96 -3.66
C PRO A 39 20.42 -5.44 -4.57
N SER A 40 19.42 -6.27 -4.84
CA SER A 40 18.22 -5.93 -5.61
C SER A 40 17.11 -5.25 -4.80
N GLY A 41 17.35 -4.98 -3.51
CA GLY A 41 16.32 -4.53 -2.57
C GLY A 41 15.52 -5.68 -1.97
N LEU A 42 14.63 -5.36 -1.04
CA LEU A 42 13.73 -6.31 -0.41
C LEU A 42 12.49 -6.54 -1.29
N PRO A 43 11.93 -7.77 -1.30
CA PRO A 43 10.72 -8.03 -2.06
C PRO A 43 9.53 -7.24 -1.50
N ILE A 44 8.63 -6.84 -2.40
CA ILE A 44 7.30 -6.35 -2.03
C ILE A 44 6.47 -7.55 -1.59
N ILE A 45 5.88 -7.46 -0.41
CA ILE A 45 5.10 -8.55 0.18
C ILE A 45 3.62 -8.24 -0.04
N PRO A 46 2.90 -8.99 -0.89
CA PRO A 46 1.47 -8.83 -1.05
C PRO A 46 0.74 -9.36 0.19
N VAL A 47 -0.35 -8.70 0.58
CA VAL A 47 -1.13 -9.03 1.77
C VAL A 47 -2.61 -9.07 1.38
N MET A 48 -3.33 -10.11 1.79
CA MET A 48 -4.78 -10.10 1.81
C MET A 48 -5.24 -9.44 3.11
N GLU A 49 -6.01 -8.36 3.00
CA GLU A 49 -6.58 -7.67 4.17
C GLU A 49 -7.88 -8.33 4.65
N GLY A 50 -8.66 -8.84 3.71
CA GLY A 50 -9.89 -9.56 4.02
C GLY A 50 -10.86 -9.63 2.84
N TRP A 51 -12.05 -10.15 3.12
CA TRP A 51 -13.14 -10.30 2.17
C TRP A 51 -14.46 -9.80 2.74
N ILE A 52 -15.37 -9.45 1.85
CA ILE A 52 -16.73 -9.01 2.17
C ILE A 52 -17.72 -9.67 1.22
N ALA A 53 -18.86 -10.12 1.75
CA ALA A 53 -20.01 -10.51 0.94
C ALA A 53 -20.83 -9.25 0.65
N ASN A 54 -20.97 -8.90 -0.61
CA ASN A 54 -21.75 -7.74 -1.00
C ASN A 54 -23.26 -8.07 -1.05
N PRO A 55 -24.14 -7.08 -0.81
CA PRO A 55 -25.60 -7.30 -0.83
C PRO A 55 -26.15 -7.78 -2.18
N ASP A 56 -25.44 -7.53 -3.28
CA ASP A 56 -25.80 -7.98 -4.63
C ASP A 56 -25.38 -9.44 -4.93
N GLY A 57 -24.79 -10.12 -3.94
CA GLY A 57 -24.31 -11.51 -4.04
C GLY A 57 -22.89 -11.64 -4.56
N THR A 58 -22.22 -10.56 -4.93
CA THR A 58 -20.79 -10.60 -5.27
C THR A 58 -19.93 -10.72 -4.02
N ALA A 59 -18.66 -11.10 -4.18
CA ALA A 59 -17.66 -11.07 -3.11
C ALA A 59 -16.50 -10.14 -3.48
N SER A 60 -16.04 -9.35 -2.52
CA SER A 60 -14.91 -8.44 -2.69
C SER A 60 -13.74 -8.87 -1.83
N PHE A 61 -12.56 -8.95 -2.42
CA PHE A 61 -11.29 -9.25 -1.75
C PHE A 61 -10.44 -7.99 -1.71
N SER A 62 -10.08 -7.55 -0.51
CA SER A 62 -9.22 -6.38 -0.30
C SER A 62 -7.78 -6.81 -0.10
N PHE A 63 -6.88 -6.10 -0.77
CA PHE A 63 -5.45 -6.34 -0.73
C PHE A 63 -4.68 -5.09 -0.34
N GLY A 64 -3.58 -5.32 0.35
CA GLY A 64 -2.54 -4.35 0.64
C GLY A 64 -1.17 -4.95 0.38
N PHE A 65 -0.13 -4.25 0.82
CA PHE A 65 1.25 -4.73 0.68
C PHE A 65 2.17 -4.15 1.75
N ILE A 66 3.36 -4.76 1.86
CA ILE A 66 4.44 -4.25 2.70
C ILE A 66 5.67 -4.07 1.81
N ASN A 67 6.16 -2.84 1.72
CA ASN A 67 7.46 -2.50 1.15
C ASN A 67 8.42 -2.21 2.31
N ARG A 68 9.39 -3.09 2.52
CA ARG A 68 10.40 -2.94 3.58
C ARG A 68 11.65 -2.18 3.12
N ASN A 69 11.67 -1.73 1.86
CA ASN A 69 12.71 -0.82 1.38
C ASN A 69 12.47 0.58 1.92
N ASP A 70 13.53 1.38 2.00
CA ASP A 70 13.46 2.79 2.43
C ASP A 70 12.97 3.73 1.32
N VAL A 71 12.77 3.19 0.12
CA VAL A 71 12.33 3.92 -1.07
C VAL A 71 11.13 3.24 -1.73
N PRO A 72 10.32 3.98 -2.47
CA PRO A 72 9.25 3.38 -3.26
C PRO A 72 9.81 2.48 -4.37
N VAL A 73 9.02 1.50 -4.78
CA VAL A 73 9.34 0.56 -5.87
C VAL A 73 8.20 0.59 -6.89
N ASP A 74 8.52 0.70 -8.17
CA ASP A 74 7.54 0.60 -9.25
C ASP A 74 7.66 -0.76 -9.93
N ILE A 75 6.53 -1.48 -10.04
CA ILE A 75 6.42 -2.78 -10.73
C ILE A 75 5.20 -2.71 -11.66
N PRO A 76 5.41 -2.52 -12.96
CA PRO A 76 4.31 -2.41 -13.92
C PRO A 76 3.44 -3.67 -13.97
N VAL A 77 2.18 -3.49 -14.35
CA VAL A 77 1.30 -4.62 -14.68
C VAL A 77 1.93 -5.44 -15.80
N GLY A 78 1.96 -6.75 -15.61
CA GLY A 78 2.58 -7.69 -16.55
C GLY A 78 3.09 -8.94 -15.84
N SER A 79 4.11 -9.58 -16.39
CA SER A 79 4.66 -10.84 -15.84
C SER A 79 5.24 -10.73 -14.42
N ALA A 80 5.53 -9.51 -13.96
CA ALA A 80 6.04 -9.25 -12.62
C ALA A 80 4.96 -8.77 -11.62
N ASN A 81 3.77 -8.42 -12.10
CA ASN A 81 2.66 -7.93 -11.27
C ASN A 81 1.34 -8.25 -11.99
N TYR A 82 0.67 -9.30 -11.56
CA TYR A 82 -0.56 -9.78 -12.21
C TYR A 82 -1.48 -10.50 -11.23
N ILE A 83 -2.72 -10.69 -11.67
CA ILE A 83 -3.75 -11.42 -10.91
C ILE A 83 -4.19 -12.63 -11.72
N GLU A 84 -4.41 -13.73 -11.05
CA GLU A 84 -5.07 -14.92 -11.61
C GLU A 84 -6.44 -15.11 -10.94
N PRO A 85 -7.51 -15.32 -11.73
CA PRO A 85 -7.58 -15.37 -13.19
C PRO A 85 -7.25 -14.04 -13.88
N ALA A 86 -6.63 -14.10 -15.06
CA ALA A 86 -6.11 -12.93 -15.79
C ALA A 86 -7.15 -11.83 -16.08
N LYS A 87 -8.44 -12.15 -16.11
CA LYS A 87 -9.53 -11.17 -16.29
C LYS A 87 -9.60 -10.10 -15.19
N TYR A 88 -8.99 -10.34 -14.04
CA TYR A 88 -8.90 -9.38 -12.93
C TYR A 88 -7.59 -8.58 -12.91
N THR A 89 -6.66 -8.87 -13.83
CA THR A 89 -5.41 -8.12 -13.97
C THR A 89 -5.67 -6.73 -14.54
N GLY A 90 -5.00 -5.71 -14.01
CA GLY A 90 -5.06 -4.32 -14.47
C GLY A 90 -5.46 -3.33 -13.39
N MET A 91 -6.14 -3.81 -12.34
CA MET A 91 -6.62 -2.97 -11.25
C MET A 91 -5.65 -2.89 -10.06
N GLN A 92 -4.61 -3.71 -10.02
CA GLN A 92 -3.64 -3.70 -8.94
C GLN A 92 -2.68 -2.50 -9.04
N PRO A 93 -2.09 -2.03 -7.91
CA PRO A 93 -1.13 -0.93 -7.92
C PRO A 93 0.14 -1.30 -8.70
N THR A 94 0.79 -0.29 -9.28
CA THR A 94 2.13 -0.41 -9.86
C THR A 94 3.18 0.35 -9.08
N HIS A 95 2.75 1.22 -8.16
CA HIS A 95 3.60 2.01 -7.28
C HIS A 95 3.47 1.51 -5.85
N PHE A 96 4.59 1.21 -5.22
CA PHE A 96 4.67 0.64 -3.88
C PHE A 96 5.50 1.55 -2.98
N PRO A 97 4.90 2.53 -2.28
CA PRO A 97 5.61 3.37 -1.32
C PRO A 97 6.23 2.55 -0.19
N ALA A 98 7.25 3.10 0.45
CA ALA A 98 7.88 2.46 1.61
C ALA A 98 6.88 2.28 2.77
N GLY A 99 7.03 1.19 3.50
CA GLY A 99 6.16 0.88 4.63
C GLY A 99 5.01 -0.08 4.29
N ARG A 100 3.99 -0.08 5.14
CA ARG A 100 2.77 -0.87 4.95
C ARG A 100 1.67 0.00 4.38
N SER A 101 1.03 -0.50 3.32
CA SER A 101 -0.17 0.09 2.74
C SER A 101 -1.31 -0.91 2.84
N THR A 102 -2.42 -0.51 3.45
CA THR A 102 -3.58 -1.37 3.73
C THR A 102 -4.77 -0.97 2.89
N GLY A 103 -5.54 -1.97 2.43
CA GLY A 103 -6.78 -1.74 1.69
C GLY A 103 -6.58 -0.98 0.38
N MET A 104 -5.47 -1.24 -0.33
CA MET A 104 -5.06 -0.46 -1.50
C MET A 104 -5.90 -0.74 -2.74
N PHE A 105 -6.33 -1.97 -2.92
CA PHE A 105 -7.21 -2.31 -4.03
C PHE A 105 -8.11 -3.49 -3.70
N THR A 106 -9.13 -3.65 -4.50
CA THR A 106 -10.16 -4.66 -4.31
C THR A 106 -10.43 -5.38 -5.62
N VAL A 107 -10.55 -6.70 -5.54
CA VAL A 107 -11.08 -7.50 -6.64
C VAL A 107 -12.48 -7.97 -6.24
N THR A 108 -13.46 -7.59 -7.04
CA THR A 108 -14.85 -8.04 -6.85
C THR A 108 -15.16 -9.13 -7.86
N VAL A 109 -15.68 -10.24 -7.38
CA VAL A 109 -16.01 -11.42 -8.18
C VAL A 109 -17.50 -11.74 -8.10
N PRO A 110 -18.11 -12.31 -9.17
CA PRO A 110 -19.47 -12.83 -9.11
C PRO A 110 -19.62 -13.93 -8.07
N ALA A 111 -20.86 -14.15 -7.61
CA ALA A 111 -21.17 -15.16 -6.58
C ALA A 111 -20.75 -16.58 -6.97
N ASP A 112 -20.85 -16.93 -8.23
CA ASP A 112 -20.49 -18.24 -8.78
C ASP A 112 -18.96 -18.45 -8.89
N GLU A 113 -18.17 -17.38 -8.78
CA GLU A 113 -16.71 -17.42 -8.76
C GLU A 113 -16.10 -17.20 -7.36
N ALA A 114 -16.93 -16.83 -6.39
CA ALA A 114 -16.45 -16.48 -5.04
C ALA A 114 -15.75 -17.65 -4.31
N SER A 115 -16.03 -18.90 -4.70
CA SER A 115 -15.38 -20.09 -4.14
C SER A 115 -13.95 -20.31 -4.65
N ASP A 116 -13.56 -19.64 -5.73
CA ASP A 116 -12.25 -19.79 -6.34
C ASP A 116 -11.28 -18.76 -5.77
N ASP A 117 -10.04 -19.17 -5.52
CA ASP A 117 -9.00 -18.26 -5.04
C ASP A 117 -8.62 -17.26 -6.15
N ILE A 118 -8.52 -16.00 -5.76
CA ILE A 118 -7.95 -14.94 -6.59
C ILE A 118 -6.51 -14.73 -6.16
N TRP A 119 -5.55 -15.05 -7.01
CA TRP A 119 -4.14 -14.95 -6.66
C TRP A 119 -3.51 -13.68 -7.20
N TRP A 120 -2.95 -12.85 -6.31
CA TRP A 120 -2.13 -11.71 -6.70
C TRP A 120 -0.65 -12.09 -6.60
N TYR A 121 0.07 -11.91 -7.72
CA TYR A 121 1.50 -12.20 -7.86
C TYR A 121 2.30 -10.92 -7.99
N ILE A 122 3.40 -10.82 -7.22
CA ILE A 122 4.38 -9.74 -7.32
C ILE A 122 5.78 -10.33 -7.36
N LYS A 123 6.57 -9.90 -8.34
CA LYS A 123 7.99 -10.22 -8.48
C LYS A 123 8.82 -8.95 -8.39
N THR A 124 9.68 -8.86 -7.40
CA THR A 124 10.59 -7.72 -7.21
C THR A 124 11.98 -8.09 -7.74
N GLY A 125 12.46 -7.35 -8.74
CA GLY A 125 13.77 -7.58 -9.33
C GLY A 125 13.97 -9.01 -9.86
N SER A 126 15.04 -9.67 -9.45
CA SER A 126 15.38 -11.05 -9.83
C SER A 126 14.82 -12.11 -8.88
N GLU A 127 14.15 -11.71 -7.80
CA GLU A 127 13.62 -12.64 -6.79
C GLU A 127 12.48 -13.51 -7.35
N GLU A 128 12.13 -14.58 -6.66
CA GLU A 128 10.93 -15.34 -6.97
C GLU A 128 9.67 -14.51 -6.70
N ALA A 129 8.61 -14.77 -7.48
CA ALA A 129 7.35 -14.08 -7.27
C ALA A 129 6.73 -14.51 -5.93
N LEU A 130 6.38 -13.53 -5.10
CA LEU A 130 5.49 -13.74 -3.96
C LEU A 130 4.05 -13.69 -4.44
N LYS A 131 3.17 -14.40 -3.73
CA LYS A 131 1.75 -14.40 -4.04
C LYS A 131 0.90 -14.51 -2.79
N VAL A 132 -0.31 -13.97 -2.87
CA VAL A 132 -1.31 -14.06 -1.81
C VAL A 132 -2.68 -14.41 -2.43
N PRO A 133 -3.47 -15.30 -1.81
CA PRO A 133 -4.84 -15.56 -2.26
C PRO A 133 -5.82 -14.55 -1.68
N GLY A 134 -6.74 -14.04 -2.49
CA GLY A 134 -8.06 -13.58 -2.06
C GLY A 134 -8.93 -14.82 -1.91
N ARG A 135 -9.33 -15.16 -0.69
CA ARG A 135 -10.08 -16.38 -0.39
C ARG A 135 -11.32 -16.07 0.43
N TYR A 136 -12.46 -16.52 -0.09
CA TYR A 136 -13.76 -16.37 0.54
C TYR A 136 -13.98 -17.38 1.67
N GLY A 137 -14.83 -17.02 2.64
CA GLY A 137 -15.36 -17.93 3.65
C GLY A 137 -14.44 -18.23 4.84
N ILE A 138 -13.26 -17.62 4.91
CA ILE A 138 -12.41 -17.71 6.09
C ILE A 138 -12.81 -16.60 7.07
N GLY A 139 -13.53 -16.96 8.15
CA GLY A 139 -14.11 -15.99 9.10
C GLY A 139 -13.09 -15.05 9.75
N ALA A 140 -11.84 -15.48 9.92
CA ALA A 140 -10.78 -14.61 10.46
C ALA A 140 -10.40 -13.44 9.52
N TYR A 141 -10.80 -13.51 8.24
CA TYR A 141 -10.54 -12.48 7.22
C TYR A 141 -11.82 -11.83 6.72
N GLU A 142 -12.96 -12.10 7.35
CA GLU A 142 -14.20 -11.38 7.03
C GLU A 142 -14.15 -9.97 7.59
N LEU A 143 -14.14 -8.98 6.70
CA LEU A 143 -13.95 -7.57 7.09
C LEU A 143 -15.15 -6.97 7.84
N ASP A 144 -16.31 -7.59 7.75
CA ASP A 144 -17.56 -7.07 8.29
C ASP A 144 -18.28 -8.08 9.20
N PHE A 145 -17.50 -8.90 9.90
CA PHE A 145 -18.05 -10.01 10.69
C PHE A 145 -18.70 -9.55 12.02
N ILE A 146 -18.41 -8.33 12.48
CA ILE A 146 -19.02 -7.75 13.68
C ILE A 146 -20.08 -6.74 13.27
N LEU A 147 -21.36 -7.08 13.45
CA LEU A 147 -22.49 -6.22 13.17
C LEU A 147 -23.42 -6.12 14.41
N PRO A 148 -23.90 -4.91 14.79
CA PRO A 148 -23.51 -3.63 14.21
C PRO A 148 -22.01 -3.36 14.43
N ARG A 149 -21.42 -2.61 13.53
CA ARG A 149 -20.00 -2.26 13.64
C ARG A 149 -19.71 -1.57 14.96
N PRO A 150 -18.55 -1.83 15.57
CA PRO A 150 -18.18 -1.18 16.81
C PRO A 150 -18.34 0.34 16.74
N GLN A 151 -18.87 0.92 17.81
CA GLN A 151 -19.01 2.36 17.94
C GLN A 151 -19.93 3.04 16.89
N GLY A 152 -20.78 2.27 16.22
CA GLY A 152 -21.68 2.79 15.19
C GLY A 152 -20.98 3.25 13.91
N ALA A 153 -19.72 2.85 13.69
CA ALA A 153 -18.97 3.23 12.52
C ALA A 153 -19.63 2.72 11.23
N MET A 154 -19.77 3.61 10.26
CA MET A 154 -20.26 3.30 8.92
C MET A 154 -19.17 3.63 7.92
N GLN A 155 -19.19 2.95 6.78
CA GLN A 155 -18.25 3.24 5.69
C GLN A 155 -18.46 4.67 5.19
N PRO A 156 -17.41 5.53 5.14
CA PRO A 156 -17.56 6.91 4.72
C PRO A 156 -17.87 7.00 3.23
N PHE A 157 -18.57 8.05 2.85
CA PHE A 157 -18.86 8.36 1.46
C PHE A 157 -17.84 9.33 0.87
N ALA A 158 -17.49 9.15 -0.41
CA ALA A 158 -16.57 10.03 -1.13
C ALA A 158 -16.99 10.25 -2.57
N GLY A 159 -16.67 11.43 -3.12
CA GLY A 159 -16.90 11.81 -4.50
C GLY A 159 -15.77 12.71 -5.03
N PHE A 160 -15.57 12.76 -6.35
CA PHE A 160 -14.55 13.60 -6.97
C PHE A 160 -15.02 15.06 -7.08
N GLY A 161 -14.09 15.98 -6.83
CA GLY A 161 -14.39 17.42 -6.88
C GLY A 161 -15.25 17.89 -5.71
N GLU A 162 -15.79 19.09 -5.81
CA GLU A 162 -16.60 19.70 -4.75
C GLU A 162 -18.02 19.14 -4.70
N ASP A 163 -18.61 18.86 -5.87
CA ASP A 163 -20.02 18.48 -6.02
C ASP A 163 -20.21 17.07 -6.60
N GLY A 164 -19.16 16.27 -6.73
CA GLY A 164 -19.25 14.93 -7.28
C GLY A 164 -20.14 14.02 -6.46
N GLN A 165 -20.84 13.11 -7.14
CA GLN A 165 -21.66 12.11 -6.45
C GLN A 165 -20.80 11.27 -5.51
N ARG A 166 -21.22 11.18 -4.25
CA ARG A 166 -20.57 10.37 -3.24
C ARG A 166 -21.05 8.93 -3.30
N THR A 167 -20.10 8.01 -3.18
CA THR A 167 -20.34 6.58 -3.06
C THR A 167 -19.48 6.01 -1.93
N ALA A 168 -19.84 4.85 -1.40
CA ALA A 168 -19.05 4.14 -0.39
C ALA A 168 -18.76 2.71 -0.85
N GLY A 169 -17.59 2.18 -0.52
CA GLY A 169 -17.19 0.80 -0.84
C GLY A 169 -15.69 0.61 -0.82
N LEU A 170 -15.23 -0.64 -0.68
CA LEU A 170 -13.81 -1.00 -0.74
C LEU A 170 -13.16 -0.59 -2.08
N PHE A 171 -13.95 -0.53 -3.13
CA PHE A 171 -13.69 0.17 -4.38
C PHE A 171 -15.02 0.72 -4.86
N SER A 172 -15.25 2.01 -4.67
CA SER A 172 -16.59 2.57 -4.88
C SER A 172 -16.78 3.24 -6.24
N GLN A 173 -15.75 3.88 -6.75
CA GLN A 173 -15.82 4.53 -8.06
C GLN A 173 -14.45 4.81 -8.68
N MET A 174 -14.48 4.91 -10.02
CA MET A 174 -13.39 5.44 -10.82
C MET A 174 -13.90 6.65 -11.58
N GLY A 175 -13.12 7.73 -11.62
CA GLY A 175 -13.45 8.94 -12.35
C GLY A 175 -12.26 9.52 -13.08
N GLU A 176 -12.50 10.54 -13.89
CA GLU A 176 -11.45 11.26 -14.62
C GLU A 176 -11.30 12.67 -14.03
N HIS A 177 -10.04 13.11 -13.88
CA HIS A 177 -9.77 14.49 -13.53
C HIS A 177 -10.24 15.42 -14.66
N GLN A 178 -10.98 16.45 -14.28
CA GLN A 178 -11.46 17.45 -15.22
C GLN A 178 -10.44 18.58 -15.31
N GLY A 179 -9.97 18.86 -16.49
CA GLY A 179 -9.01 19.94 -16.76
C GLY A 179 -7.70 19.43 -17.39
N THR A 180 -6.90 20.36 -17.83
CA THR A 180 -5.60 20.08 -18.42
C THR A 180 -4.55 20.03 -17.30
N VAL A 181 -3.74 18.99 -17.30
CA VAL A 181 -2.61 18.82 -16.39
C VAL A 181 -1.33 18.77 -17.23
N THR A 182 -0.36 19.59 -16.87
CA THR A 182 0.92 19.69 -17.58
C THR A 182 2.05 19.18 -16.68
N VAL A 183 3.05 18.56 -17.28
CA VAL A 183 4.26 18.12 -16.57
C VAL A 183 4.91 19.27 -15.81
N GLY A 184 5.21 19.04 -14.53
CA GLY A 184 5.87 20.01 -13.66
C GLY A 184 4.97 21.14 -13.15
N GLU A 185 3.72 21.24 -13.62
CA GLU A 185 2.77 22.23 -13.12
C GLU A 185 1.92 21.64 -12.00
N PRO A 186 1.73 22.39 -10.88
CA PRO A 186 0.92 21.91 -9.77
C PRO A 186 -0.57 21.92 -10.12
N VAL A 187 -1.28 20.86 -9.74
CA VAL A 187 -2.72 20.74 -9.88
C VAL A 187 -3.36 20.39 -8.56
N VAL A 188 -4.51 20.98 -8.25
CA VAL A 188 -5.28 20.67 -7.05
C VAL A 188 -6.18 19.46 -7.31
N LEU A 189 -5.98 18.40 -6.55
CA LEU A 189 -6.89 17.26 -6.49
C LEU A 189 -7.86 17.48 -5.33
N THR A 190 -9.14 17.34 -5.59
CA THR A 190 -10.20 17.58 -4.62
C THR A 190 -11.11 16.36 -4.55
N VAL A 191 -11.44 15.96 -3.34
CA VAL A 191 -12.52 15.01 -3.05
C VAL A 191 -13.44 15.58 -1.99
N ASN A 192 -14.74 15.31 -2.11
CA ASN A 192 -15.72 15.61 -1.09
C ASN A 192 -16.04 14.33 -0.31
N VAL A 193 -16.13 14.43 1.02
CA VAL A 193 -16.28 13.29 1.91
C VAL A 193 -17.39 13.52 2.93
N GLU A 194 -17.98 12.42 3.40
CA GLU A 194 -19.03 12.44 4.43
C GLU A 194 -18.97 11.15 5.27
N ASP A 195 -18.97 11.31 6.58
CA ASP A 195 -19.16 10.25 7.55
C ASP A 195 -20.61 10.23 8.03
N ILE A 196 -21.30 9.14 7.74
CA ILE A 196 -22.70 8.92 8.15
C ILE A 196 -22.82 8.07 9.41
N SER A 197 -21.73 7.85 10.12
CA SER A 197 -21.71 7.02 11.34
C SER A 197 -22.60 7.61 12.43
N GLU A 198 -23.42 6.78 13.03
CA GLU A 198 -24.24 7.12 14.18
C GLU A 198 -23.58 6.65 15.47
N ARG A 199 -22.80 7.53 16.09
CA ARG A 199 -22.07 7.23 17.33
C ARG A 199 -22.79 7.75 18.54
N ASP A 200 -22.69 7.02 19.65
CA ASP A 200 -23.26 7.44 20.95
C ASP A 200 -22.51 8.65 21.50
N THR A 201 -23.12 9.81 21.43
CA THR A 201 -22.57 11.06 21.96
C THR A 201 -22.50 11.10 23.49
N ALA A 202 -23.10 10.14 24.20
CA ALA A 202 -22.90 9.98 25.64
C ALA A 202 -21.52 9.35 25.96
N ASP A 203 -20.88 8.69 24.99
CA ASP A 203 -19.50 8.23 25.12
C ASP A 203 -18.54 9.42 24.94
N PRO A 204 -17.65 9.70 25.91
CA PRO A 204 -16.71 10.82 25.82
C PRO A 204 -15.79 10.81 24.60
N ARG A 205 -15.63 9.67 23.94
CA ARG A 205 -14.82 9.53 22.71
C ARG A 205 -15.49 10.14 21.48
N PHE A 206 -16.82 10.33 21.53
CA PHE A 206 -17.65 10.75 20.39
C PHE A 206 -18.46 12.03 20.68
N LEU A 207 -18.01 12.84 21.66
CA LEU A 207 -18.59 14.16 21.91
C LEU A 207 -18.52 15.07 20.69
N GLU A 208 -17.43 14.91 19.92
CA GLU A 208 -17.23 15.57 18.62
C GLU A 208 -17.15 14.51 17.54
N PRO A 209 -17.57 14.81 16.31
CA PRO A 209 -17.38 13.90 15.17
C PRO A 209 -15.92 13.52 15.01
N ILE A 210 -15.67 12.25 14.70
CA ILE A 210 -14.31 11.81 14.36
C ILE A 210 -13.91 12.43 13.03
N ALA A 211 -12.69 12.97 12.96
CA ALA A 211 -12.14 13.50 11.73
C ALA A 211 -12.01 12.40 10.68
N ILE A 212 -12.44 12.68 9.45
CA ILE A 212 -12.29 11.78 8.31
C ILE A 212 -10.85 11.90 7.82
N GLY A 213 -10.11 10.79 7.80
CA GLY A 213 -8.81 10.68 7.18
C GLY A 213 -8.98 10.51 5.66
N VAL A 214 -8.22 11.26 4.89
CA VAL A 214 -8.16 11.15 3.43
C VAL A 214 -6.69 11.04 3.02
N GLU A 215 -6.34 10.02 2.26
CA GLU A 215 -4.98 9.78 1.81
C GLU A 215 -4.94 9.65 0.29
N PHE A 216 -4.26 10.60 -0.37
CA PHE A 216 -3.98 10.56 -1.79
C PHE A 216 -2.64 9.88 -2.03
N SER A 217 -2.58 9.00 -3.00
CA SER A 217 -1.35 8.31 -3.37
C SER A 217 -1.27 8.02 -4.86
N LYS A 218 -0.06 8.00 -5.42
CA LYS A 218 0.15 7.45 -6.75
C LYS A 218 -0.20 5.96 -6.72
N TYR A 219 -1.02 5.53 -7.66
CA TYR A 219 -1.47 4.15 -7.79
C TYR A 219 -0.86 3.47 -9.00
N GLN A 220 -0.99 4.10 -10.17
CA GLN A 220 -0.38 3.68 -11.43
C GLN A 220 0.08 4.91 -12.22
N GLY A 221 0.96 4.72 -13.16
CA GLY A 221 1.40 5.76 -14.09
C GLY A 221 2.92 5.87 -14.17
N PRO A 222 3.42 6.57 -15.21
CA PRO A 222 4.83 6.82 -15.37
C PRO A 222 5.34 7.82 -14.32
N GLY A 223 6.63 7.95 -14.18
CA GLY A 223 7.27 8.98 -13.38
C GLY A 223 6.84 9.06 -11.92
N MET A 224 7.18 10.18 -11.28
CA MET A 224 6.84 10.45 -9.89
C MET A 224 5.62 11.37 -9.80
N VAL A 225 4.91 11.29 -8.68
CA VAL A 225 3.91 12.26 -8.26
C VAL A 225 4.36 12.81 -6.91
N GLU A 226 4.61 14.10 -6.87
CA GLU A 226 4.89 14.82 -5.64
C GLU A 226 3.61 15.45 -5.13
N PHE A 227 3.34 15.25 -3.83
CA PHE A 227 2.19 15.84 -3.17
C PHE A 227 2.65 16.97 -2.23
N GLU A 228 1.86 18.03 -2.17
CA GLU A 228 2.05 19.14 -1.23
C GLU A 228 0.73 19.40 -0.50
N HIS A 229 0.83 19.92 0.73
CA HIS A 229 -0.36 20.34 1.46
C HIS A 229 -1.01 21.53 0.76
N HIS A 230 -2.30 21.43 0.54
CA HIS A 230 -3.09 22.58 0.10
C HIS A 230 -3.26 23.56 1.27
N GLU A 231 -3.35 24.86 1.01
CA GLU A 231 -3.48 25.92 2.03
C GLU A 231 -4.68 25.74 2.98
N SER A 232 -5.73 25.02 2.54
CA SER A 232 -6.89 24.70 3.36
C SER A 232 -6.65 23.52 4.33
N THR A 233 -5.53 22.83 4.23
CA THR A 233 -5.23 21.67 5.06
C THR A 233 -4.73 22.13 6.43
N ALA A 234 -5.48 21.84 7.49
CA ALA A 234 -5.01 22.03 8.85
C ALA A 234 -3.92 20.99 9.17
N ILE A 235 -2.72 21.46 9.46
CA ILE A 235 -1.61 20.59 9.88
C ILE A 235 -1.62 20.56 11.42
N PRO A 236 -1.92 19.39 12.03
CA PRO A 236 -1.96 19.29 13.48
C PRO A 236 -0.56 19.50 14.07
N GLU A 237 -0.47 20.34 15.06
CA GLU A 237 0.75 20.47 15.87
C GLU A 237 0.86 19.32 16.86
N ASN A 238 2.09 18.93 17.20
CA ASN A 238 2.30 17.92 18.24
C ASN A 238 1.80 18.46 19.59
N PRO A 239 0.77 17.87 20.21
CA PRO A 239 0.21 18.35 21.46
C PRO A 239 1.12 18.09 22.67
N TYR A 240 2.17 17.31 22.49
CA TYR A 240 3.12 16.95 23.53
C TYR A 240 4.40 17.79 23.41
N LYS A 241 4.94 18.23 24.54
CA LYS A 241 6.21 18.97 24.57
C LYS A 241 7.39 18.03 24.37
N GLU A 242 8.47 18.56 23.81
CA GLU A 242 9.74 17.87 23.72
C GLU A 242 10.18 17.39 25.13
N GLY A 243 10.56 16.10 25.25
CA GLY A 243 10.84 15.44 26.52
C GLY A 243 9.67 14.64 27.11
N ASP A 244 8.43 14.84 26.68
CA ASP A 244 7.33 13.92 26.96
C ASP A 244 7.53 12.60 26.19
N ARG A 245 7.32 11.47 26.86
CA ARG A 245 7.44 10.15 26.19
C ARG A 245 6.51 10.01 24.99
N ARG A 246 5.38 10.69 24.99
CA ARG A 246 4.37 10.67 23.95
C ARG A 246 4.76 11.51 22.73
N PHE A 247 5.68 12.49 22.88
CA PHE A 247 6.15 13.35 21.80
C PHE A 247 6.59 12.56 20.56
N ARG A 248 7.34 11.49 20.77
CA ARG A 248 7.86 10.60 19.70
C ARG A 248 6.81 9.73 19.01
N PHE A 249 5.63 9.62 19.58
CA PHE A 249 4.53 8.84 19.00
C PHE A 249 3.58 9.69 18.15
N PHE A 250 3.70 11.00 18.25
CA PHE A 250 2.98 11.87 17.33
C PHE A 250 3.46 11.63 15.89
N ARG A 251 2.52 11.51 14.99
CA ARG A 251 2.80 11.37 13.56
C ARG A 251 2.27 12.60 12.85
N GLU A 252 3.17 13.32 12.20
CA GLU A 252 2.80 14.39 11.29
C GLU A 252 2.06 13.79 10.10
N ILE A 253 1.06 14.50 9.60
CA ILE A 253 0.41 14.11 8.36
C ILE A 253 1.35 14.38 7.19
N THR A 254 1.42 13.42 6.25
CA THR A 254 2.21 13.59 5.03
C THR A 254 1.46 14.46 4.02
N PRO A 255 2.15 15.06 3.02
CA PRO A 255 1.50 15.93 2.04
C PRO A 255 0.30 15.35 1.29
N GLY A 256 0.25 14.02 1.11
CA GLY A 256 -0.93 13.33 0.53
C GLY A 256 -2.06 13.09 1.53
N GLN A 257 -1.85 13.39 2.82
CA GLN A 257 -2.83 13.14 3.88
C GLN A 257 -3.56 14.42 4.29
N VAL A 258 -4.88 14.31 4.41
CA VAL A 258 -5.77 15.40 4.86
C VAL A 258 -6.70 14.87 5.93
N LYS A 259 -6.96 15.67 6.97
CA LYS A 259 -8.03 15.40 7.94
C LYS A 259 -9.17 16.39 7.72
N VAL A 260 -10.37 15.86 7.57
CA VAL A 260 -11.60 16.64 7.42
C VAL A 260 -12.36 16.56 8.73
N GLU A 261 -12.44 17.67 9.43
CA GLU A 261 -13.15 17.79 10.71
C GLU A 261 -14.66 17.97 10.49
N GLY A 262 -15.47 17.65 11.50
CA GLY A 262 -16.90 17.91 11.51
C GLY A 262 -17.76 16.93 10.69
N GLY A 263 -17.19 15.77 10.31
CA GLY A 263 -17.94 14.67 9.70
C GLY A 263 -18.25 14.83 8.21
N SER A 264 -18.01 15.99 7.58
CA SER A 264 -18.12 16.18 6.14
C SER A 264 -17.33 17.38 5.66
N GLY A 265 -16.89 17.37 4.41
CA GLY A 265 -16.16 18.50 3.83
C GLY A 265 -15.36 18.15 2.59
N LEU A 266 -14.39 19.01 2.28
CA LEU A 266 -13.50 18.86 1.14
C LEU A 266 -12.10 18.52 1.62
N ALA A 267 -11.49 17.50 1.06
CA ALA A 267 -10.08 17.23 1.16
C ALA A 267 -9.39 17.66 -0.13
N LYS A 268 -8.34 18.46 -0.01
CA LYS A 268 -7.57 18.99 -1.14
C LYS A 268 -6.10 18.72 -0.91
N THR A 269 -5.41 18.29 -1.97
CA THR A 269 -3.95 18.19 -2.03
C THR A 269 -3.46 18.79 -3.34
N ILE A 270 -2.21 19.23 -3.38
CA ILE A 270 -1.56 19.67 -4.60
C ILE A 270 -0.71 18.51 -5.11
N ALA A 271 -0.83 18.18 -6.39
CA ALA A 271 -0.05 17.12 -7.03
C ALA A 271 0.75 17.70 -8.21
N THR A 272 2.01 17.30 -8.31
CA THR A 272 2.90 17.64 -9.44
C THR A 272 3.42 16.35 -10.07
N PHE A 273 3.29 16.23 -11.39
CA PHE A 273 3.63 15.04 -12.15
C PHE A 273 4.94 15.24 -12.92
N SER A 274 5.88 14.30 -12.80
CA SER A 274 7.22 14.43 -13.39
C SER A 274 7.33 14.04 -14.87
N GLU A 275 6.36 13.29 -15.39
CA GLU A 275 6.37 12.78 -16.76
C GLU A 275 4.97 12.86 -17.39
N PRO A 276 4.87 12.96 -18.73
CA PRO A 276 3.57 12.92 -19.40
C PRO A 276 3.04 11.48 -19.45
N GLY A 277 1.71 11.34 -19.45
CA GLY A 277 1.05 10.05 -19.56
C GLY A 277 -0.22 9.95 -18.73
N GLU A 278 -0.74 8.74 -18.63
CA GLU A 278 -1.93 8.46 -17.83
C GLU A 278 -1.52 7.98 -16.43
N TYR A 279 -2.04 8.66 -15.42
CA TYR A 279 -1.86 8.29 -14.02
C TYR A 279 -3.19 7.85 -13.41
N MET A 280 -3.12 6.95 -12.47
CA MET A 280 -4.21 6.69 -11.54
C MET A 280 -3.79 7.16 -10.16
N ILE A 281 -4.58 8.03 -9.57
CA ILE A 281 -4.42 8.50 -8.20
C ILE A 281 -5.47 7.80 -7.34
N HIS A 282 -5.01 7.04 -6.39
CA HIS A 282 -5.83 6.39 -5.39
C HIS A 282 -6.09 7.34 -4.24
N THR A 283 -7.35 7.39 -3.80
CA THR A 283 -7.74 8.12 -2.60
C THR A 283 -8.45 7.16 -1.67
N LYS A 284 -7.87 6.96 -0.49
CA LYS A 284 -8.46 6.21 0.60
C LYS A 284 -9.10 7.16 1.60
N ILE A 285 -10.32 6.86 1.98
CA ILE A 285 -11.10 7.63 2.94
C ILE A 285 -11.42 6.72 4.13
N ASP A 286 -11.09 7.17 5.33
CA ASP A 286 -11.20 6.41 6.57
C ASP A 286 -11.79 7.29 7.68
N ASN A 287 -12.76 6.80 8.40
CA ASN A 287 -13.40 7.50 9.52
C ASN A 287 -13.10 6.85 10.87
N PHE A 288 -12.05 6.07 10.94
CA PHE A 288 -11.65 5.35 12.15
C PHE A 288 -10.36 5.93 12.74
N ALA A 289 -10.35 6.17 14.05
CA ALA A 289 -9.20 6.77 14.73
C ALA A 289 -7.99 5.84 14.87
N GLY A 290 -8.15 4.57 14.52
CA GLY A 290 -7.08 3.57 14.53
C GLY A 290 -7.05 2.81 13.22
N PRO A 291 -6.02 2.97 12.38
CA PRO A 291 -5.95 2.33 11.06
C PRO A 291 -5.67 0.83 11.12
N ASP A 292 -5.68 0.25 12.31
CA ASP A 292 -5.27 -1.13 12.49
C ASP A 292 -6.48 -2.06 12.56
N SER A 293 -6.71 -2.76 11.47
CA SER A 293 -7.66 -3.87 11.38
C SER A 293 -7.43 -4.96 12.44
N SER A 294 -6.29 -4.98 13.10
CA SER A 294 -5.98 -5.92 14.18
C SER A 294 -6.83 -5.75 15.43
N ASN A 295 -7.53 -4.63 15.57
CA ASN A 295 -8.39 -4.34 16.73
C ASN A 295 -9.85 -4.78 16.57
N GLY A 296 -10.19 -5.52 15.53
CA GLY A 296 -11.55 -5.99 15.27
C GLY A 296 -12.46 -4.97 14.59
N ASP A 297 -11.97 -3.77 14.32
CA ASP A 297 -12.67 -2.71 13.60
C ASP A 297 -12.26 -2.76 12.13
N GLN A 298 -12.66 -3.81 11.46
CA GLN A 298 -12.03 -4.25 10.22
C GLN A 298 -12.61 -3.63 8.98
N CYS A 299 -13.54 -2.76 9.10
CA CYS A 299 -14.14 -2.12 7.96
C CYS A 299 -14.25 -0.65 8.25
N CYS A 300 -14.40 0.13 7.29
CA CYS A 300 -14.79 1.53 7.36
C CYS A 300 -13.86 2.43 6.58
N TRP A 301 -13.32 1.93 5.47
CA TRP A 301 -12.70 2.80 4.47
C TRP A 301 -13.42 2.70 3.14
N THR A 302 -13.30 3.76 2.37
CA THR A 302 -13.75 3.83 0.99
C THR A 302 -12.57 4.16 0.10
N ASN A 303 -12.45 3.47 -1.03
CA ASN A 303 -11.47 3.77 -2.04
C ASN A 303 -12.14 4.32 -3.29
N ILE A 304 -11.59 5.41 -3.81
CA ILE A 304 -11.89 5.94 -5.14
C ILE A 304 -10.60 6.11 -5.92
N VAL A 305 -10.65 5.97 -7.23
CA VAL A 305 -9.49 6.10 -8.10
C VAL A 305 -9.76 7.14 -9.18
N GLN A 306 -8.91 8.15 -9.28
CA GLN A 306 -9.01 9.20 -10.27
C GLN A 306 -7.95 9.03 -11.36
N LYS A 307 -8.38 8.93 -12.60
CA LYS A 307 -7.50 8.99 -13.76
C LYS A 307 -7.12 10.43 -14.05
N VAL A 308 -5.84 10.70 -14.21
CA VAL A 308 -5.27 12.00 -14.55
C VAL A 308 -4.44 11.86 -15.82
N THR A 309 -4.79 12.60 -16.87
CA THR A 309 -4.01 12.63 -18.12
C THR A 309 -3.08 13.85 -18.09
N VAL A 310 -1.78 13.59 -18.13
CA VAL A 310 -0.73 14.62 -18.07
C VAL A 310 -0.14 14.81 -19.44
N SER A 311 -0.16 16.03 -19.94
CA SER A 311 0.47 16.46 -21.20
C SER A 311 1.84 17.07 -20.99
N GLN A 312 2.60 17.23 -22.08
CA GLN A 312 3.88 17.96 -22.05
C GLN A 312 3.69 19.45 -21.89
#